data_7cd8aa7923ac822f9b79d9e77d864ff8
#
_entry.id   7cd8aa7923ac822f9b79d9e77d864ff8
#
_cell.length_a   1.000
_cell.length_b   1.000
_cell.length_c   1.000
_cell.angle_alpha   90.00
_cell.angle_beta   90.00
_cell.angle_gamma   90.00
#
_symmetry.space_group_name_H-M   'P 1'
#
loop_
_entity.id
_entity.type
_entity.pdbx_description
1 polymer ?
#
loop_
_entity_poly.entity_id
_entity_poly.type
_entity_poly.pdbx_seq_one_letter_code
_entity_poly.pdbx_strand_id
1 'polypeptide(L)'
;MSVTEPLSGETSTWEDPPARADARRLRAAQSFDVFYTREFPSLVALARALTGSAAAEDIAQEAMIATYRRWREIEQFEQPAAWVRRVCANLSTSFIRRRAAEARAVLRIGGQRHVQTELPPQDEEFWVEVRRLPRRQAQSISLHYIYDMQVSDIALTLGCSESSVKAHLVRGRAALSVRLGIAEEGRS
;
A
#
# COMPACT_ATOMS: atom_id res chain seq x y z
N MET A 1 72.29 11.55 4.36
CA MET A 1 71.09 12.44 4.49
C MET A 1 70.12 12.10 3.36
N SER A 2 69.19 11.19 3.64
CA SER A 2 68.21 10.72 2.67
C SER A 2 66.87 11.37 3.00
N VAL A 3 66.32 12.14 2.07
CA VAL A 3 65.03 12.76 2.16
C VAL A 3 64.03 11.82 1.48
N THR A 4 63.12 11.28 2.24
CA THR A 4 62.03 10.44 1.76
C THR A 4 60.81 11.33 1.49
N GLU A 5 60.43 11.46 0.23
CA GLU A 5 59.17 12.10 -0.18
C GLU A 5 57.96 11.22 0.16
N PRO A 6 56.84 11.80 0.67
CA PRO A 6 55.61 11.05 0.84
C PRO A 6 54.85 10.97 -0.47
N LEU A 7 54.49 9.77 -0.91
CA LEU A 7 53.58 9.49 -2.00
C LEU A 7 52.19 10.02 -1.67
N SER A 8 51.77 11.05 -2.37
CA SER A 8 50.40 11.57 -2.38
C SER A 8 49.43 10.51 -2.95
N GLY A 9 48.62 9.96 -2.09
CA GLY A 9 47.52 9.07 -2.50
C GLY A 9 46.49 9.82 -3.30
N GLU A 10 46.46 9.63 -4.61
CA GLU A 10 45.34 9.99 -5.45
C GLU A 10 44.15 9.09 -5.09
N THR A 11 43.17 9.64 -4.40
CA THR A 11 41.84 9.04 -4.27
C THR A 11 41.16 9.08 -5.65
N SER A 12 41.35 8.01 -6.42
CA SER A 12 40.61 7.79 -7.66
C SER A 12 39.15 7.64 -7.34
N THR A 13 38.36 8.72 -7.51
CA THR A 13 36.92 8.67 -7.60
C THR A 13 36.56 7.99 -8.92
N TRP A 14 36.23 6.67 -8.84
CA TRP A 14 35.68 5.93 -9.96
C TRP A 14 34.30 6.47 -10.28
N GLU A 15 34.20 7.44 -11.16
CA GLU A 15 32.92 7.75 -11.83
C GLU A 15 32.65 6.64 -12.84
N ASP A 16 31.53 5.93 -12.65
CA ASP A 16 31.07 4.90 -13.60
C ASP A 16 30.95 5.52 -15.01
N PRO A 17 31.52 4.91 -16.04
CA PRO A 17 31.41 5.47 -17.41
C PRO A 17 29.95 5.63 -17.79
N PRO A 18 29.55 6.74 -18.48
CA PRO A 18 28.19 7.11 -18.77
C PRO A 18 27.35 5.97 -19.40
N ALA A 19 27.98 5.17 -20.26
CA ALA A 19 27.33 4.01 -20.88
C ALA A 19 26.90 2.91 -19.87
N ARG A 20 27.63 2.71 -18.78
CA ARG A 20 27.25 1.76 -17.72
C ARG A 20 26.14 2.31 -16.84
N ALA A 21 26.17 3.61 -16.55
CA ALA A 21 25.12 4.29 -15.80
C ALA A 21 23.78 4.25 -16.56
N ASP A 22 23.83 4.47 -17.87
CA ASP A 22 22.64 4.43 -18.74
C ASP A 22 22.09 3.02 -18.90
N ALA A 23 22.94 2.00 -19.09
CA ALA A 23 22.52 0.60 -19.12
C ALA A 23 21.89 0.15 -17.78
N ARG A 24 22.41 0.63 -16.65
CA ARG A 24 21.85 0.35 -15.31
C ARG A 24 20.50 1.02 -15.10
N ARG A 25 20.34 2.29 -15.57
CA ARG A 25 19.05 3.01 -15.55
C ARG A 25 18.00 2.30 -16.40
N LEU A 26 18.39 1.85 -17.60
CA LEU A 26 17.50 1.14 -18.51
C LEU A 26 17.02 -0.19 -17.94
N ARG A 27 17.92 -0.98 -17.34
CA ARG A 27 17.57 -2.24 -16.65
C ARG A 27 16.63 -1.99 -15.46
N ALA A 28 16.89 -0.98 -14.65
CA ALA A 28 16.04 -0.63 -13.51
C ALA A 28 14.65 -0.16 -13.97
N ALA A 29 14.56 0.58 -15.09
CA ALA A 29 13.28 0.98 -15.66
C ALA A 29 12.50 -0.22 -16.20
N GLN A 30 13.13 -1.14 -16.93
CA GLN A 30 12.50 -2.37 -17.41
C GLN A 30 12.03 -3.27 -16.27
N SER A 31 12.80 -3.38 -15.19
CA SER A 31 12.42 -4.12 -13.99
C SER A 31 11.20 -3.48 -13.31
N PHE A 32 11.13 -2.14 -13.26
CA PHE A 32 9.99 -1.43 -12.70
C PHE A 32 8.73 -1.61 -13.55
N ASP A 33 8.81 -1.58 -14.87
CA ASP A 33 7.65 -1.75 -15.76
C ASP A 33 6.99 -3.12 -15.56
N VAL A 34 7.79 -4.17 -15.42
CA VAL A 34 7.27 -5.51 -15.10
C VAL A 34 6.60 -5.53 -13.73
N PHE A 35 7.22 -4.91 -12.73
CA PHE A 35 6.68 -4.77 -11.39
C PHE A 35 5.36 -3.99 -11.39
N TYR A 36 5.33 -2.84 -12.09
CA TYR A 36 4.15 -2.00 -12.25
C TYR A 36 2.98 -2.78 -12.84
N THR A 37 3.20 -3.42 -14.00
CA THR A 37 2.16 -4.18 -14.71
C THR A 37 1.55 -5.28 -13.83
N ARG A 38 2.36 -5.93 -13.01
CA ARG A 38 1.93 -6.99 -12.11
C ARG A 38 1.14 -6.48 -10.90
N GLU A 39 1.63 -5.44 -10.23
CA GLU A 39 1.09 -4.99 -8.94
C GLU A 39 -0.03 -3.95 -9.07
N PHE A 40 -0.03 -3.12 -10.12
CA PHE A 40 -0.92 -1.98 -10.23
C PHE A 40 -2.42 -2.33 -10.17
N PRO A 41 -2.93 -3.35 -10.89
CA PRO A 41 -4.36 -3.71 -10.82
C PRO A 41 -4.81 -4.05 -9.40
N SER A 42 -4.01 -4.82 -8.67
CA SER A 42 -4.32 -5.20 -7.29
C SER A 42 -4.19 -4.04 -6.30
N LEU A 43 -3.31 -3.07 -6.57
CA LEU A 43 -3.23 -1.83 -5.78
C LEU A 43 -4.47 -0.96 -5.97
N VAL A 44 -4.99 -0.86 -7.20
CA VAL A 44 -6.27 -0.18 -7.47
C VAL A 44 -7.41 -0.86 -6.71
N ALA A 45 -7.46 -2.20 -6.74
CA ALA A 45 -8.45 -2.96 -5.97
C ALA A 45 -8.33 -2.70 -4.45
N LEU A 46 -7.10 -2.68 -3.90
CA LEU A 46 -6.85 -2.38 -2.49
C LEU A 46 -7.29 -0.96 -2.12
N ALA A 47 -6.91 0.03 -2.92
CA ALA A 47 -7.29 1.41 -2.69
C ALA A 47 -8.81 1.58 -2.75
N ARG A 48 -9.48 0.93 -3.72
CA ARG A 48 -10.95 0.95 -3.88
C ARG A 48 -11.65 0.29 -2.70
N ALA A 49 -11.20 -0.88 -2.28
CA ALA A 49 -11.74 -1.58 -1.10
C ALA A 49 -11.66 -0.71 0.16
N LEU A 50 -10.53 -0.04 0.37
CA LEU A 50 -10.32 0.80 1.54
C LEU A 50 -11.04 2.15 1.48
N THR A 51 -11.20 2.76 0.30
CA THR A 51 -11.72 4.13 0.18
C THR A 51 -13.14 4.21 -0.35
N GLY A 52 -13.58 3.22 -1.14
CA GLY A 52 -14.86 3.25 -1.86
C GLY A 52 -14.97 4.43 -2.83
N SER A 53 -13.85 4.91 -3.37
CA SER A 53 -13.79 6.15 -4.12
C SER A 53 -13.24 5.95 -5.54
N ALA A 54 -13.73 6.75 -6.49
CA ALA A 54 -13.13 6.89 -7.82
C ALA A 54 -11.64 7.30 -7.78
N ALA A 55 -11.18 7.91 -6.69
CA ALA A 55 -9.76 8.24 -6.49
C ALA A 55 -8.85 7.03 -6.21
N ALA A 56 -9.37 5.80 -6.27
CA ALA A 56 -8.58 4.59 -6.00
C ALA A 56 -7.41 4.43 -6.97
N GLU A 57 -7.62 4.76 -8.24
CA GLU A 57 -6.58 4.70 -9.26
C GLU A 57 -5.48 5.74 -9.01
N ASP A 58 -5.84 6.98 -8.66
CA ASP A 58 -4.90 8.04 -8.31
C ASP A 58 -4.05 7.66 -7.09
N ILE A 59 -4.66 7.02 -6.08
CA ILE A 59 -3.96 6.54 -4.89
C ILE A 59 -2.98 5.43 -5.25
N ALA A 60 -3.37 4.49 -6.12
CA ALA A 60 -2.50 3.42 -6.60
C ALA A 60 -1.34 3.99 -7.43
N GLN A 61 -1.60 4.97 -8.29
CA GLN A 61 -0.56 5.67 -9.06
C GLN A 61 0.40 6.42 -8.14
N GLU A 62 -0.08 7.13 -7.12
CA GLU A 62 0.76 7.81 -6.14
C GLU A 62 1.67 6.82 -5.40
N ALA A 63 1.15 5.64 -5.02
CA ALA A 63 1.94 4.57 -4.42
C ALA A 63 3.03 4.06 -5.38
N MET A 64 2.71 3.89 -6.67
CA MET A 64 3.68 3.47 -7.69
C MET A 64 4.73 4.55 -7.97
N ILE A 65 4.35 5.83 -8.00
CA ILE A 65 5.30 6.95 -8.15
C ILE A 65 6.26 6.98 -6.96
N ALA A 66 5.77 6.81 -5.73
CA ALA A 66 6.62 6.73 -4.55
C ALA A 66 7.59 5.54 -4.61
N THR A 67 7.14 4.41 -5.15
CA THR A 67 7.97 3.21 -5.38
C THR A 67 9.03 3.49 -6.45
N TYR A 68 8.67 4.09 -7.57
CA TYR A 68 9.58 4.40 -8.68
C TYR A 68 10.73 5.31 -8.24
N ARG A 69 10.43 6.34 -7.46
CA ARG A 69 11.44 7.27 -6.93
C ARG A 69 12.52 6.59 -6.10
N ARG A 70 12.20 5.44 -5.51
CA ARG A 70 13.09 4.65 -4.66
C ARG A 70 13.37 3.25 -5.23
N TRP A 71 13.10 3.03 -6.53
CA TRP A 71 13.09 1.69 -7.11
C TRP A 71 14.42 0.95 -6.91
N ARG A 72 15.55 1.64 -7.08
CA ARG A 72 16.89 1.05 -6.89
C ARG A 72 17.14 0.47 -5.50
N GLU A 73 16.48 1.00 -4.49
CA GLU A 73 16.53 0.49 -3.13
C GLU A 73 15.50 -0.63 -2.94
N ILE A 74 14.26 -0.39 -3.40
CA ILE A 74 13.11 -1.27 -3.17
C ILE A 74 13.26 -2.59 -3.95
N GLU A 75 13.82 -2.57 -5.16
CA GLU A 75 14.07 -3.80 -5.96
C GLU A 75 15.01 -4.79 -5.27
N GLN A 76 15.81 -4.34 -4.30
CA GLN A 76 16.72 -5.16 -3.51
C GLN A 76 16.06 -5.76 -2.25
N PHE A 77 14.84 -5.35 -1.92
CA PHE A 77 14.12 -5.92 -0.78
C PHE A 77 13.71 -7.36 -1.10
N GLU A 78 13.68 -8.20 -0.08
CA GLU A 78 13.17 -9.56 -0.21
C GLU A 78 11.73 -9.59 -0.75
N GLN A 79 10.91 -8.62 -0.36
CA GLN A 79 9.52 -8.47 -0.79
C GLN A 79 9.19 -7.03 -1.20
N PRO A 80 9.58 -6.59 -2.42
CA PRO A 80 9.25 -5.26 -2.93
C PRO A 80 7.75 -4.95 -2.93
N ALA A 81 6.92 -5.96 -3.21
CA ALA A 81 5.46 -5.83 -3.23
C ALA A 81 4.87 -5.45 -1.86
N ALA A 82 5.41 -5.97 -0.75
CA ALA A 82 4.97 -5.62 0.60
C ALA A 82 5.14 -4.12 0.87
N TRP A 83 6.22 -3.53 0.36
CA TRP A 83 6.48 -2.09 0.51
C TRP A 83 5.42 -1.24 -0.20
N VAL A 84 5.14 -1.50 -1.48
CA VAL A 84 4.16 -0.70 -2.24
C VAL A 84 2.73 -0.88 -1.71
N ARG A 85 2.37 -2.10 -1.28
CA ARG A 85 1.07 -2.38 -0.65
C ARG A 85 0.91 -1.60 0.66
N ARG A 86 1.96 -1.52 1.48
CA ARG A 86 1.99 -0.67 2.69
C ARG A 86 1.78 0.80 2.35
N VAL A 87 2.48 1.32 1.35
CA VAL A 87 2.34 2.72 0.90
C VAL A 87 0.90 2.97 0.46
N CYS A 88 0.33 2.13 -0.40
CA CYS A 88 -1.04 2.24 -0.88
C CYS A 88 -2.06 2.22 0.29
N ALA A 89 -1.94 1.29 1.23
CA ALA A 89 -2.81 1.21 2.40
C ALA A 89 -2.71 2.45 3.31
N ASN A 90 -1.52 3.05 3.42
CA ASN A 90 -1.30 4.28 4.18
C ASN A 90 -1.88 5.51 3.46
N LEU A 91 -1.67 5.64 2.15
CA LEU A 91 -2.26 6.70 1.33
C LEU A 91 -3.79 6.64 1.36
N SER A 92 -4.38 5.44 1.21
CA SER A 92 -5.83 5.22 1.34
C SER A 92 -6.37 5.72 2.68
N THR A 93 -5.67 5.38 3.77
CA THR A 93 -6.05 5.85 5.12
C THR A 93 -5.95 7.38 5.25
N SER A 94 -4.89 7.98 4.71
CA SER A 94 -4.69 9.43 4.74
C SER A 94 -5.75 10.16 3.93
N PHE A 95 -6.13 9.60 2.77
CA PHE A 95 -7.23 10.09 1.94
C PHE A 95 -8.56 10.11 2.71
N ILE A 96 -8.94 8.99 3.35
CA ILE A 96 -10.18 8.92 4.14
C ILE A 96 -10.18 9.96 5.25
N ARG A 97 -9.06 10.09 5.99
CA ARG A 97 -8.94 11.04 7.09
C ARG A 97 -9.08 12.48 6.61
N ARG A 98 -8.46 12.83 5.47
CA ARG A 98 -8.59 14.16 4.84
C ARG A 98 -10.03 14.43 4.42
N ARG A 99 -10.67 13.48 3.73
CA ARG A 99 -12.09 13.59 3.33
C ARG A 99 -13.04 13.74 4.51
N ALA A 100 -12.79 13.03 5.60
CA ALA A 100 -13.57 13.17 6.83
C ALA A 100 -13.37 14.54 7.51
N ALA A 101 -12.17 15.12 7.44
CA ALA A 101 -11.89 16.46 7.95
C ALA A 101 -12.57 17.53 7.08
N GLU A 102 -12.47 17.43 5.75
CA GLU A 102 -13.16 18.31 4.79
C GLU A 102 -14.68 18.26 4.99
N ALA A 103 -15.25 17.06 5.15
CA ALA A 103 -16.68 16.90 5.40
C ALA A 103 -17.13 17.61 6.69
N ARG A 104 -16.35 17.51 7.75
CA ARG A 104 -16.65 18.20 9.02
C ARG A 104 -16.56 19.72 8.88
N ALA A 105 -15.61 20.21 8.08
CA ALA A 105 -15.50 21.64 7.78
C ALA A 105 -16.70 22.15 6.98
N VAL A 106 -17.14 21.43 5.94
CA VAL A 106 -18.31 21.77 5.12
C VAL A 106 -19.60 21.76 5.94
N LEU A 107 -19.81 20.77 6.83
CA LEU A 107 -20.96 20.73 7.72
C LEU A 107 -21.03 21.94 8.67
N ARG A 108 -19.90 22.49 9.09
CA ARG A 108 -19.86 23.73 9.90
C ARG A 108 -20.31 24.96 9.13
N ILE A 109 -20.26 24.93 7.80
CA ILE A 109 -20.64 26.06 6.91
C ILE A 109 -22.05 25.83 6.30
N GLY A 110 -22.78 24.75 6.67
CA GLY A 110 -24.15 24.49 6.22
C GLY A 110 -24.29 23.83 4.83
N GLY A 111 -23.22 23.22 4.31
CA GLY A 111 -23.21 22.57 2.99
C GLY A 111 -23.74 21.13 3.00
N GLN A 112 -24.47 20.75 1.94
CA GLN A 112 -24.91 19.36 1.68
C GLN A 112 -23.85 18.58 0.92
N ARG A 113 -23.75 17.26 1.16
CA ARG A 113 -22.73 16.38 0.60
C ARG A 113 -23.32 15.32 -0.32
N HIS A 114 -22.74 15.17 -1.52
CA HIS A 114 -22.93 14.02 -2.41
C HIS A 114 -21.73 13.07 -2.24
N VAL A 115 -21.98 11.82 -1.85
CA VAL A 115 -20.98 10.76 -1.83
C VAL A 115 -21.29 9.83 -2.99
N GLN A 116 -20.46 9.85 -4.03
CA GLN A 116 -20.51 8.86 -5.11
C GLN A 116 -19.64 7.66 -4.73
N THR A 117 -20.24 6.48 -4.72
CA THR A 117 -19.56 5.20 -4.52
C THR A 117 -19.77 4.39 -5.80
N GLU A 118 -18.68 4.10 -6.51
CA GLU A 118 -18.73 3.26 -7.72
C GLU A 118 -17.95 1.97 -7.45
N LEU A 119 -18.64 0.94 -6.99
CA LEU A 119 -18.15 -0.44 -6.92
C LEU A 119 -19.10 -1.36 -7.69
N PRO A 120 -18.62 -2.51 -8.25
CA PRO A 120 -19.52 -3.51 -8.83
C PRO A 120 -20.54 -3.99 -7.80
N PRO A 121 -21.81 -4.21 -8.20
CA PRO A 121 -22.94 -4.39 -7.27
C PRO A 121 -22.83 -5.61 -6.33
N GLN A 122 -22.08 -6.64 -6.67
CA GLN A 122 -22.09 -7.93 -5.96
C GLN A 122 -21.23 -7.97 -4.68
N ASP A 123 -20.21 -7.10 -4.58
CA ASP A 123 -19.31 -7.08 -3.42
C ASP A 123 -19.38 -5.75 -2.64
N GLU A 124 -20.24 -4.81 -3.08
CA GLU A 124 -20.25 -3.47 -2.52
C GLU A 124 -20.64 -3.44 -1.06
N GLU A 125 -21.64 -4.23 -0.66
CA GLU A 125 -22.11 -4.28 0.73
C GLU A 125 -20.99 -4.74 1.68
N PHE A 126 -20.26 -5.80 1.30
CA PHE A 126 -19.11 -6.28 2.07
C PHE A 126 -18.05 -5.18 2.25
N TRP A 127 -17.66 -4.51 1.15
CA TRP A 127 -16.62 -3.48 1.21
C TRP A 127 -17.09 -2.20 1.92
N VAL A 128 -18.39 -1.88 1.86
CA VAL A 128 -18.98 -0.81 2.68
C VAL A 128 -18.75 -1.10 4.17
N GLU A 129 -19.03 -2.33 4.62
CA GLU A 129 -18.84 -2.71 6.01
C GLU A 129 -17.36 -2.82 6.40
N VAL A 130 -16.48 -3.29 5.50
CA VAL A 130 -15.02 -3.27 5.71
C VAL A 130 -14.52 -1.84 5.96
N ARG A 131 -14.99 -0.85 5.22
CA ARG A 131 -14.61 0.56 5.39
C ARG A 131 -15.05 1.16 6.73
N ARG A 132 -16.05 0.56 7.39
CA ARG A 132 -16.51 0.95 8.74
C ARG A 132 -15.69 0.33 9.86
N LEU A 133 -14.81 -0.62 9.56
CA LEU A 133 -13.94 -1.23 10.56
C LEU A 133 -12.84 -0.25 11.01
N PRO A 134 -12.29 -0.44 12.23
CA PRO A 134 -11.05 0.23 12.63
C PRO A 134 -9.94 0.00 11.61
N ARG A 135 -9.13 1.03 11.36
CA ARG A 135 -8.11 1.07 10.30
C ARG A 135 -7.35 -0.24 10.11
N ARG A 136 -6.77 -0.78 11.19
CA ARG A 136 -5.92 -1.99 11.10
C ARG A 136 -6.72 -3.25 10.77
N GLN A 137 -7.96 -3.33 11.20
CA GLN A 137 -8.86 -4.42 10.84
C GLN A 137 -9.23 -4.34 9.35
N ALA A 138 -9.62 -3.16 8.85
CA ALA A 138 -9.90 -2.94 7.44
C ALA A 138 -8.69 -3.28 6.56
N GLN A 139 -7.49 -2.80 6.91
CA GLN A 139 -6.26 -3.10 6.18
C GLN A 139 -5.96 -4.60 6.15
N SER A 140 -6.08 -5.30 7.30
CA SER A 140 -5.80 -6.74 7.38
C SER A 140 -6.81 -7.55 6.57
N ILE A 141 -8.10 -7.22 6.66
CA ILE A 141 -9.17 -7.84 5.86
C ILE A 141 -8.92 -7.61 4.36
N SER A 142 -8.66 -6.38 3.94
CA SER A 142 -8.43 -6.08 2.51
C SER A 142 -7.21 -6.80 1.94
N LEU A 143 -6.10 -6.84 2.66
CA LEU A 143 -4.91 -7.56 2.21
C LEU A 143 -5.15 -9.07 2.13
N HIS A 144 -5.88 -9.64 3.08
CA HIS A 144 -6.21 -11.05 3.07
C HIS A 144 -7.11 -11.43 1.89
N TYR A 145 -8.19 -10.68 1.64
CA TYR A 145 -9.18 -11.04 0.62
C TYR A 145 -8.80 -10.65 -0.81
N ILE A 146 -8.02 -9.57 -1.02
CA ILE A 146 -7.63 -9.12 -2.36
C ILE A 146 -6.40 -9.86 -2.88
N TYR A 147 -5.44 -10.15 -1.98
CA TYR A 147 -4.16 -10.76 -2.35
C TYR A 147 -4.01 -12.21 -1.87
N ASP A 148 -5.01 -12.77 -1.20
CA ASP A 148 -4.93 -14.08 -0.54
C ASP A 148 -3.70 -14.24 0.35
N MET A 149 -3.35 -13.15 1.07
CA MET A 149 -2.11 -13.11 1.85
C MET A 149 -2.23 -13.90 3.13
N GLN A 150 -1.15 -14.62 3.45
CA GLN A 150 -0.96 -15.27 4.73
C GLN A 150 -0.72 -14.24 5.85
N VAL A 151 -0.95 -14.65 7.09
CA VAL A 151 -0.79 -13.78 8.27
C VAL A 151 0.62 -13.17 8.37
N SER A 152 1.66 -13.96 8.07
CA SER A 152 3.05 -13.52 8.06
C SER A 152 3.30 -12.38 7.06
N ASP A 153 2.74 -12.51 5.83
CA ASP A 153 2.91 -11.52 4.78
C ASP A 153 2.15 -10.22 5.08
N ILE A 154 0.96 -10.34 5.68
CA ILE A 154 0.21 -9.18 6.16
C ILE A 154 0.98 -8.48 7.28
N ALA A 155 1.58 -9.23 8.21
CA ALA A 155 2.38 -8.69 9.30
C ALA A 155 3.60 -7.92 8.76
N LEU A 156 4.32 -8.50 7.80
CA LEU A 156 5.41 -7.84 7.09
C LEU A 156 4.93 -6.57 6.39
N THR A 157 3.85 -6.66 5.63
CA THR A 157 3.26 -5.53 4.89
C THR A 157 2.84 -4.40 5.82
N LEU A 158 2.16 -4.70 6.93
CA LEU A 158 1.65 -3.68 7.85
C LEU A 158 2.68 -3.23 8.90
N GLY A 159 3.83 -3.92 9.02
CA GLY A 159 4.87 -3.64 10.00
C GLY A 159 4.38 -3.86 11.43
N CYS A 160 3.73 -4.99 11.69
CA CYS A 160 3.26 -5.39 13.02
C CYS A 160 3.47 -6.89 13.23
N SER A 161 3.20 -7.40 14.45
CA SER A 161 3.36 -8.83 14.74
C SER A 161 2.23 -9.67 14.12
N GLU A 162 2.50 -10.94 13.84
CA GLU A 162 1.48 -11.88 13.37
C GLU A 162 0.33 -12.04 14.36
N SER A 163 0.61 -12.00 15.67
CA SER A 163 -0.43 -12.04 16.70
C SER A 163 -1.38 -10.85 16.60
N SER A 164 -0.85 -9.66 16.27
CA SER A 164 -1.69 -8.47 16.01
C SER A 164 -2.55 -8.66 14.76
N VAL A 165 -2.00 -9.22 13.68
CA VAL A 165 -2.77 -9.49 12.46
C VAL A 165 -3.87 -10.51 12.73
N LYS A 166 -3.56 -11.63 13.42
CA LYS A 166 -4.56 -12.63 13.83
C LYS A 166 -5.71 -11.98 14.60
N ALA A 167 -5.38 -11.13 15.58
CA ALA A 167 -6.38 -10.41 16.36
C ALA A 167 -7.21 -9.43 15.51
N HIS A 168 -6.58 -8.74 14.54
CA HIS A 168 -7.29 -7.84 13.62
C HIS A 168 -8.24 -8.61 12.69
N LEU A 169 -7.81 -9.75 12.14
CA LEU A 169 -8.65 -10.59 11.28
C LEU A 169 -9.83 -11.17 12.04
N VAL A 170 -9.60 -11.71 13.25
CA VAL A 170 -10.68 -12.28 14.10
C VAL A 170 -11.71 -11.20 14.44
N ARG A 171 -11.28 -10.05 14.96
CA ARG A 171 -12.19 -8.96 15.33
C ARG A 171 -12.90 -8.37 14.11
N GLY A 172 -12.18 -8.21 12.99
CA GLY A 172 -12.75 -7.72 11.76
C GLY A 172 -13.83 -8.64 11.20
N ARG A 173 -13.57 -9.95 11.14
CA ARG A 173 -14.54 -10.95 10.69
C ARG A 173 -15.78 -11.01 11.58
N ALA A 174 -15.59 -11.01 12.92
CA ALA A 174 -16.70 -10.99 13.85
C ALA A 174 -17.59 -9.73 13.68
N ALA A 175 -16.97 -8.56 13.50
CA ALA A 175 -17.72 -7.34 13.25
C ALA A 175 -18.48 -7.36 11.93
N LEU A 176 -17.88 -7.93 10.87
CA LEU A 176 -18.52 -8.08 9.55
C LEU A 176 -19.67 -9.09 9.61
N SER A 177 -19.49 -10.24 10.27
CA SER A 177 -20.56 -11.24 10.46
C SER A 177 -21.82 -10.62 11.08
N VAL A 178 -21.65 -9.85 12.15
CA VAL A 178 -22.78 -9.16 12.81
C VAL A 178 -23.43 -8.13 11.87
N ARG A 179 -22.64 -7.35 11.13
CA ARG A 179 -23.15 -6.25 10.29
C ARG A 179 -23.83 -6.74 9.03
N LEU A 180 -23.33 -7.84 8.45
CA LEU A 180 -23.88 -8.45 7.23
C LEU A 180 -25.00 -9.46 7.53
N GLY A 181 -25.37 -9.65 8.81
CA GLY A 181 -26.40 -10.62 9.19
C GLY A 181 -26.03 -12.07 8.88
N ILE A 182 -24.73 -12.37 8.71
CA ILE A 182 -24.26 -13.73 8.50
C ILE A 182 -24.23 -14.38 9.88
N ALA A 183 -25.35 -15.05 10.24
CA ALA A 183 -25.41 -15.85 11.46
C ALA A 183 -24.28 -16.91 11.40
N GLU A 184 -23.61 -17.15 12.53
CA GLU A 184 -22.71 -18.30 12.69
C GLU A 184 -23.53 -19.60 12.60
N GLU A 185 -23.86 -20.04 11.39
CA GLU A 185 -24.28 -21.41 11.14
C GLU A 185 -23.04 -22.30 11.25
N GLY A 186 -22.79 -22.83 12.44
CA GLY A 186 -21.75 -23.83 12.60
C GLY A 186 -21.05 -23.86 13.94
N ARG A 187 -21.82 -23.91 15.03
CA ARG A 187 -21.38 -24.53 16.30
C ARG A 187 -22.46 -25.49 16.78
N SER A 188 -22.41 -26.68 16.23
CA SER A 188 -22.94 -27.89 16.86
C SER A 188 -21.87 -28.95 16.82
#